data_aa4318aa30cc6f8bac4350e9432baf68
#
_entry.id   aa4318aa30cc6f8bac4350e9432baf68
#
_cell.length_a   1.000
_cell.length_b   1.000
_cell.length_c   1.000
_cell.angle_alpha   90.00
_cell.angle_beta   90.00
_cell.angle_gamma   90.00
#
_symmetry.space_group_name_H-M   'P 1'
#
loop_
_entity.id
_entity.type
_entity.pdbx_description
1 polymer ?
#
loop_
_entity_poly.entity_id
_entity_poly.type
_entity_poly.pdbx_seq_one_letter_code
_entity_poly.pdbx_strand_id
1 'polypeptide(L)'
;EGKDARELSTDEAFAMIDQIARAGFKIMIFSGGEPLLRPDIYDLVRHAANVGLRPVFGTNGTLITDEVARRLKAAGTCAMGISVDSLDAAEHDKFRGVQGAFDATMRGIEACKRAGLAFQIHTTVVDWNRDQICAISDFSAEVGARGHYIFFLIPVGRGKFINDEALAVRQNESLLR
;
A
#
# COMPACT_ATOMS: atom_id res chain seq x y z
N GLU A 1 -1.14 17.91 7.69
CA GLU A 1 -2.60 17.91 7.78
C GLU A 1 -2.99 17.39 9.15
N GLY A 2 -3.85 18.15 9.85
CA GLY A 2 -4.28 17.83 11.19
C GLY A 2 -5.08 16.52 11.25
N LYS A 3 -5.04 15.88 12.41
CA LYS A 3 -5.80 14.68 12.71
C LYS A 3 -7.29 14.97 12.42
N ASP A 4 -7.93 14.18 11.55
CA ASP A 4 -9.38 14.30 11.34
C ASP A 4 -10.06 14.00 12.68
N ALA A 5 -10.95 14.89 13.13
CA ALA A 5 -11.68 14.72 14.38
C ALA A 5 -12.53 13.42 14.43
N ARG A 6 -12.65 12.72 13.31
CA ARG A 6 -13.34 11.43 13.17
C ARG A 6 -12.41 10.22 13.21
N GLU A 7 -11.09 10.40 13.30
CA GLU A 7 -10.18 9.29 13.48
C GLU A 7 -10.32 8.68 14.88
N LEU A 8 -10.30 7.36 14.96
CA LEU A 8 -10.31 6.63 16.23
C LEU A 8 -9.08 7.04 17.06
N SER A 9 -9.29 7.21 18.36
CA SER A 9 -8.20 7.27 19.32
C SER A 9 -7.42 5.93 19.34
N THR A 10 -6.26 5.92 19.96
CA THR A 10 -5.46 4.69 20.09
C THR A 10 -6.24 3.60 20.83
N ASP A 11 -6.94 3.93 21.92
CA ASP A 11 -7.72 2.97 22.72
C ASP A 11 -8.92 2.42 21.95
N GLU A 12 -9.63 3.28 21.20
CA GLU A 12 -10.71 2.84 20.33
C GLU A 12 -10.21 1.94 19.20
N ALA A 13 -9.04 2.24 18.62
CA ALA A 13 -8.41 1.40 17.62
C ALA A 13 -7.99 0.04 18.18
N PHE A 14 -7.44 -0.03 19.40
CA PHE A 14 -7.17 -1.29 20.09
C PHE A 14 -8.45 -2.10 20.29
N ALA A 15 -9.50 -1.48 20.80
CA ALA A 15 -10.78 -2.15 21.01
C ALA A 15 -11.38 -2.68 19.69
N MET A 16 -11.24 -1.95 18.59
CA MET A 16 -11.65 -2.40 17.26
C MET A 16 -10.82 -3.60 16.79
N ILE A 17 -9.49 -3.56 16.94
CA ILE A 17 -8.58 -4.66 16.59
C ILE A 17 -8.96 -5.94 17.38
N ASP A 18 -9.25 -5.82 18.67
CA ASP A 18 -9.70 -6.94 19.51
C ASP A 18 -11.02 -7.55 19.00
N GLN A 19 -11.97 -6.71 18.59
CA GLN A 19 -13.23 -7.18 18.01
C GLN A 19 -13.02 -7.94 16.71
N ILE A 20 -12.15 -7.42 15.82
CA ILE A 20 -11.78 -8.07 14.55
C ILE A 20 -11.16 -9.45 14.83
N ALA A 21 -10.23 -9.54 15.78
CA ALA A 21 -9.61 -10.81 16.16
C ALA A 21 -10.62 -11.80 16.74
N ARG A 22 -11.50 -11.35 17.64
CA ARG A 22 -12.60 -12.18 18.22
C ARG A 22 -13.60 -12.66 17.18
N ALA A 23 -13.83 -11.85 16.12
CA ALA A 23 -14.68 -12.24 14.99
C ALA A 23 -14.03 -13.31 14.07
N GLY A 24 -12.78 -13.72 14.36
CA GLY A 24 -12.10 -14.81 13.66
C GLY A 24 -11.34 -14.40 12.41
N PHE A 25 -11.23 -13.12 12.11
CA PHE A 25 -10.37 -12.64 11.01
C PHE A 25 -8.91 -13.01 11.26
N LYS A 26 -8.15 -13.16 10.17
CA LYS A 26 -6.74 -13.58 10.24
C LYS A 26 -5.78 -12.50 9.76
N ILE A 27 -6.26 -11.56 8.95
CA ILE A 27 -5.45 -10.51 8.34
C ILE A 27 -6.06 -9.16 8.73
N MET A 28 -5.19 -8.23 9.14
CA MET A 28 -5.52 -6.83 9.35
C MET A 28 -4.74 -5.98 8.36
N ILE A 29 -5.47 -5.28 7.49
CA ILE A 29 -4.85 -4.38 6.51
C ILE A 29 -4.89 -2.95 7.06
N PHE A 30 -3.72 -2.38 7.33
CA PHE A 30 -3.56 -0.97 7.64
C PHE A 30 -3.46 -0.18 6.33
N SER A 31 -4.47 0.62 6.06
CA SER A 31 -4.60 1.41 4.84
C SER A 31 -5.36 2.70 5.15
N GLY A 32 -5.71 3.47 4.14
CA GLY A 32 -6.45 4.73 4.29
C GLY A 32 -5.92 5.79 3.33
N GLY A 33 -5.60 6.98 3.82
CA GLY A 33 -4.76 7.93 3.09
C GLY A 33 -3.34 7.38 3.00
N GLU A 34 -2.54 7.67 4.01
CA GLU A 34 -1.23 7.04 4.20
C GLU A 34 -1.11 6.58 5.66
N PRO A 35 -1.10 5.27 5.93
CA PRO A 35 -1.13 4.76 7.29
C PRO A 35 0.12 5.11 8.11
N LEU A 36 1.25 5.35 7.45
CA LEU A 36 2.51 5.70 8.12
C LEU A 36 2.53 7.13 8.66
N LEU A 37 1.53 7.97 8.35
CA LEU A 37 1.33 9.27 8.97
C LEU A 37 0.75 9.18 10.38
N ARG A 38 0.15 8.03 10.73
CA ARG A 38 -0.44 7.84 12.05
C ARG A 38 0.65 7.62 13.10
N PRO A 39 0.75 8.45 14.16
CA PRO A 39 1.89 8.42 15.08
C PRO A 39 1.98 7.16 15.94
N ASP A 40 0.85 6.54 16.26
CA ASP A 40 0.72 5.31 17.07
C ASP A 40 0.68 4.03 16.21
N ILE A 41 1.00 4.11 14.91
CA ILE A 41 0.88 2.98 13.97
C ILE A 41 1.65 1.73 14.44
N TYR A 42 2.84 1.89 15.00
CA TYR A 42 3.65 0.77 15.47
C TYR A 42 3.02 0.05 16.66
N ASP A 43 2.31 0.77 17.52
CA ASP A 43 1.62 0.19 18.67
C ASP A 43 0.38 -0.57 18.23
N LEU A 44 -0.36 -0.02 17.24
CA LEU A 44 -1.50 -0.70 16.63
C LEU A 44 -1.08 -2.00 15.93
N VAL A 45 0.02 -1.98 15.19
CA VAL A 45 0.58 -3.17 14.52
C VAL A 45 0.97 -4.22 15.56
N ARG A 46 1.69 -3.82 16.61
CA ARG A 46 2.10 -4.74 17.67
C ARG A 46 0.91 -5.35 18.38
N HIS A 47 -0.11 -4.54 18.67
CA HIS A 47 -1.35 -5.03 19.29
C HIS A 47 -2.04 -6.04 18.39
N ALA A 48 -2.20 -5.75 17.09
CA ALA A 48 -2.79 -6.67 16.12
C ALA A 48 -2.03 -8.00 16.05
N ALA A 49 -0.69 -7.96 16.03
CA ALA A 49 0.13 -9.17 16.03
C ALA A 49 -0.04 -9.98 17.32
N ASN A 50 -0.08 -9.31 18.47
CA ASN A 50 -0.26 -9.95 19.80
C ASN A 50 -1.60 -10.66 19.95
N VAL A 51 -2.67 -10.15 19.34
CA VAL A 51 -4.00 -10.79 19.36
C VAL A 51 -4.19 -11.83 18.25
N GLY A 52 -3.11 -12.19 17.53
CA GLY A 52 -3.08 -13.28 16.54
C GLY A 52 -3.51 -12.89 15.14
N LEU A 53 -3.64 -11.60 14.83
CA LEU A 53 -3.82 -11.12 13.48
C LEU A 53 -2.49 -11.06 12.73
N ARG A 54 -2.55 -11.06 11.41
CA ARG A 54 -1.40 -10.83 10.51
C ARG A 54 -1.46 -9.40 9.97
N PRO A 55 -0.69 -8.45 10.56
CA PRO A 55 -0.70 -7.07 10.10
C PRO A 55 -0.03 -6.95 8.71
N VAL A 56 -0.72 -6.33 7.77
CA VAL A 56 -0.19 -5.96 6.45
C VAL A 56 -0.53 -4.51 6.15
N PHE A 57 0.16 -3.91 5.22
CA PHE A 57 -0.03 -2.50 4.86
C PHE A 57 -0.42 -2.33 3.40
N GLY A 58 -1.25 -1.29 3.13
CA GLY A 58 -1.37 -0.65 1.83
C GLY A 58 -0.86 0.78 1.94
N THR A 59 0.27 1.09 1.32
CA THR A 59 0.99 2.36 1.44
C THR A 59 1.50 2.87 0.10
N ASN A 60 1.70 4.18 -0.01
CA ASN A 60 2.39 4.78 -1.15
C ASN A 60 3.92 4.54 -1.11
N GLY A 61 4.45 4.07 0.00
CA GLY A 61 5.87 3.73 0.17
C GLY A 61 6.81 4.91 0.44
N THR A 62 6.36 6.14 0.27
CA THR A 62 7.23 7.34 0.30
C THR A 62 7.84 7.64 1.67
N LEU A 63 7.19 7.15 2.74
CA LEU A 63 7.63 7.37 4.12
C LEU A 63 8.45 6.20 4.69
N ILE A 64 8.72 5.17 3.90
CA ILE A 64 9.48 4.00 4.37
C ILE A 64 10.97 4.33 4.33
N THR A 65 11.54 4.64 5.47
CA THR A 65 12.99 4.71 5.68
C THR A 65 13.51 3.39 6.26
N ASP A 66 14.84 3.22 6.34
CA ASP A 66 15.44 2.05 7.00
C ASP A 66 14.97 1.88 8.46
N GLU A 67 14.81 2.99 9.17
CA GLU A 67 14.29 2.99 10.53
C GLU A 67 12.82 2.56 10.56
N VAL A 68 11.99 3.12 9.69
CA VAL A 68 10.57 2.77 9.58
C VAL A 68 10.41 1.29 9.25
N ALA A 69 11.14 0.78 8.25
CA ALA A 69 11.08 -0.63 7.85
C ALA A 69 11.47 -1.58 9.00
N ARG A 70 12.56 -1.25 9.73
CA ARG A 70 12.98 -2.04 10.90
C ARG A 70 11.94 -2.01 12.03
N ARG A 71 11.37 -0.85 12.33
CA ARG A 71 10.34 -0.70 13.37
C ARG A 71 9.06 -1.44 13.01
N LEU A 72 8.60 -1.35 11.76
CA LEU A 72 7.43 -2.09 11.28
C LEU A 72 7.63 -3.60 11.41
N LYS A 73 8.80 -4.10 10.97
CA LYS A 73 9.14 -5.51 11.11
C LYS A 73 9.17 -5.96 12.58
N ALA A 74 9.81 -5.18 13.45
CA ALA A 74 9.87 -5.47 14.89
C ALA A 74 8.50 -5.40 15.57
N ALA A 75 7.57 -4.58 15.06
CA ALA A 75 6.20 -4.52 15.53
C ALA A 75 5.34 -5.73 15.08
N GLY A 76 5.81 -6.55 14.13
CA GLY A 76 5.11 -7.74 13.66
C GLY A 76 4.44 -7.60 12.29
N THR A 77 4.78 -6.57 11.50
CA THR A 77 4.28 -6.43 10.11
C THR A 77 4.68 -7.64 9.27
N CYS A 78 3.70 -8.27 8.64
CA CYS A 78 3.91 -9.46 7.80
C CYS A 78 4.31 -9.11 6.37
N ALA A 79 3.73 -8.06 5.80
CA ALA A 79 4.06 -7.59 4.45
C ALA A 79 3.59 -6.15 4.22
N MET A 80 4.22 -5.49 3.24
CA MET A 80 3.85 -4.17 2.74
C MET A 80 3.31 -4.31 1.32
N GLY A 81 2.13 -3.75 1.02
CA GLY A 81 1.67 -3.51 -0.34
C GLY A 81 2.08 -2.10 -0.74
N ILE A 82 3.06 -1.98 -1.61
CA ILE A 82 3.66 -0.71 -2.02
C ILE A 82 3.16 -0.33 -3.40
N SER A 83 2.64 0.88 -3.53
CA SER A 83 2.04 1.35 -4.78
C SER A 83 3.11 1.78 -5.79
N VAL A 84 3.08 1.16 -6.99
CA VAL A 84 3.88 1.57 -8.16
C VAL A 84 2.97 1.50 -9.39
N ASP A 85 2.64 2.66 -9.99
CA ASP A 85 1.69 2.70 -11.10
C ASP A 85 2.35 2.97 -12.46
N SER A 86 3.61 3.36 -12.47
CA SER A 86 4.47 3.50 -13.65
C SER A 86 5.93 3.30 -13.24
N LEU A 87 6.77 2.88 -14.19
CA LEU A 87 8.23 2.89 -14.06
C LEU A 87 8.83 4.21 -14.56
N ASP A 88 8.04 5.07 -15.21
CA ASP A 88 8.41 6.46 -15.49
C ASP A 88 8.09 7.32 -14.27
N ALA A 89 9.11 8.00 -13.74
CA ALA A 89 8.99 8.80 -12.53
C ALA A 89 8.00 9.96 -12.69
N ALA A 90 7.98 10.61 -13.84
CA ALA A 90 7.11 11.77 -14.06
C ALA A 90 5.64 11.33 -14.17
N GLU A 91 5.36 10.20 -14.81
CA GLU A 91 4.01 9.65 -14.90
C GLU A 91 3.52 9.17 -13.52
N HIS A 92 4.35 8.47 -12.76
CA HIS A 92 4.02 8.03 -11.41
C HIS A 92 3.71 9.23 -10.50
N ASP A 93 4.60 10.22 -10.47
CA ASP A 93 4.46 11.44 -9.67
C ASP A 93 3.18 12.20 -10.04
N LYS A 94 2.91 12.35 -11.34
CA LYS A 94 1.68 12.98 -11.84
C LYS A 94 0.44 12.26 -11.35
N PHE A 95 0.41 10.93 -11.46
CA PHE A 95 -0.75 10.13 -11.03
C PHE A 95 -0.94 10.19 -9.50
N ARG A 96 0.14 10.16 -8.74
CA ARG A 96 0.10 10.29 -7.28
C ARG A 96 -0.12 11.73 -6.79
N GLY A 97 0.07 12.73 -7.67
CA GLY A 97 -0.08 14.15 -7.36
C GLY A 97 1.03 14.69 -6.45
N VAL A 98 2.18 14.03 -6.40
CA VAL A 98 3.31 14.41 -5.53
C VAL A 98 4.61 14.24 -6.28
N GLN A 99 5.33 15.35 -6.51
CA GLN A 99 6.63 15.34 -7.14
C GLN A 99 7.66 14.60 -6.27
N GLY A 100 8.46 13.73 -6.88
CA GLY A 100 9.47 12.92 -6.19
C GLY A 100 8.89 11.70 -5.45
N ALA A 101 7.61 11.39 -5.64
CA ALA A 101 6.96 10.22 -5.05
C ALA A 101 7.61 8.92 -5.55
N PHE A 102 7.93 8.82 -6.84
CA PHE A 102 8.57 7.65 -7.42
C PHE A 102 9.90 7.33 -6.73
N ASP A 103 10.80 8.30 -6.70
CA ASP A 103 12.12 8.12 -6.08
C ASP A 103 12.01 7.78 -4.59
N ALA A 104 11.07 8.41 -3.87
CA ALA A 104 10.83 8.11 -2.47
C ALA A 104 10.30 6.67 -2.29
N THR A 105 9.39 6.22 -3.15
CA THR A 105 8.87 4.86 -3.15
C THR A 105 9.96 3.83 -3.45
N MET A 106 10.84 4.10 -4.44
CA MET A 106 11.98 3.22 -4.73
C MET A 106 12.93 3.10 -3.53
N ARG A 107 13.23 4.20 -2.84
CA ARG A 107 13.99 4.16 -1.58
C ARG A 107 13.28 3.33 -0.50
N GLY A 108 11.96 3.42 -0.42
CA GLY A 108 11.13 2.63 0.51
C GLY A 108 11.20 1.12 0.22
N ILE A 109 11.17 0.72 -1.05
CA ILE A 109 11.34 -0.68 -1.48
C ILE A 109 12.72 -1.19 -1.04
N GLU A 110 13.77 -0.43 -1.30
CA GLU A 110 15.13 -0.81 -0.90
C GLU A 110 15.29 -0.88 0.64
N ALA A 111 14.61 -0.01 1.39
CA ALA A 111 14.58 -0.08 2.85
C ALA A 111 13.89 -1.36 3.35
N CYS A 112 12.78 -1.78 2.73
CA CYS A 112 12.13 -3.05 3.03
C CYS A 112 13.07 -4.23 2.77
N LYS A 113 13.78 -4.24 1.64
CA LYS A 113 14.78 -5.28 1.30
C LYS A 113 15.86 -5.36 2.37
N ARG A 114 16.49 -4.24 2.72
CA ARG A 114 17.56 -4.22 3.75
C ARG A 114 17.06 -4.67 5.12
N ALA A 115 15.83 -4.33 5.49
CA ALA A 115 15.23 -4.79 6.73
C ALA A 115 14.76 -6.24 6.68
N GLY A 116 14.70 -6.87 5.50
CA GLY A 116 14.08 -8.18 5.29
C GLY A 116 12.58 -8.16 5.60
N LEU A 117 11.91 -7.02 5.39
CA LEU A 117 10.47 -6.86 5.49
C LEU A 117 9.86 -7.22 4.14
N ALA A 118 9.00 -8.24 4.12
CA ALA A 118 8.36 -8.69 2.90
C ALA A 118 7.48 -7.60 2.29
N PHE A 119 7.44 -7.51 0.96
CA PHE A 119 6.60 -6.56 0.25
C PHE A 119 6.04 -7.15 -1.05
N GLN A 120 5.04 -6.47 -1.57
CA GLN A 120 4.33 -6.71 -2.83
C GLN A 120 4.24 -5.38 -3.56
N ILE A 121 4.18 -5.41 -4.88
CA ILE A 121 3.88 -4.23 -5.69
C ILE A 121 2.38 -4.19 -5.97
N HIS A 122 1.78 -3.04 -5.80
CA HIS A 122 0.38 -2.78 -6.06
C HIS A 122 0.27 -1.71 -7.15
N THR A 123 -0.42 -2.03 -8.24
CA THR A 123 -0.66 -1.09 -9.35
C THR A 123 -2.15 -0.87 -9.55
N THR A 124 -2.58 0.38 -9.54
CA THR A 124 -3.91 0.74 -10.01
C THR A 124 -3.84 0.90 -11.52
N VAL A 125 -4.48 -0.02 -12.26
CA VAL A 125 -4.51 0.03 -13.71
C VAL A 125 -5.58 0.98 -14.20
N VAL A 126 -5.18 1.84 -15.11
CA VAL A 126 -6.00 2.84 -15.83
C VAL A 126 -5.61 2.83 -17.29
N ASP A 127 -6.30 3.59 -18.14
CA ASP A 127 -6.08 3.53 -19.59
C ASP A 127 -4.63 3.86 -20.01
N TRP A 128 -4.01 4.86 -19.40
CA TRP A 128 -2.67 5.31 -19.79
C TRP A 128 -1.53 4.37 -19.37
N ASN A 129 -1.69 3.55 -18.31
CA ASN A 129 -0.61 2.67 -17.83
C ASN A 129 -0.83 1.18 -18.13
N ARG A 130 -1.92 0.80 -18.79
CA ARG A 130 -2.26 -0.61 -19.09
C ARG A 130 -1.15 -1.35 -19.83
N ASP A 131 -0.50 -0.68 -20.75
CA ASP A 131 0.56 -1.28 -21.57
C ASP A 131 1.89 -1.43 -20.79
N GLN A 132 2.00 -0.83 -19.60
CA GLN A 132 3.15 -0.94 -18.71
C GLN A 132 3.05 -2.10 -17.71
N ILE A 133 1.91 -2.77 -17.61
CA ILE A 133 1.65 -3.78 -16.57
C ILE A 133 2.66 -4.93 -16.61
N CYS A 134 3.01 -5.42 -17.81
CA CYS A 134 4.03 -6.47 -17.96
C CYS A 134 5.41 -5.99 -17.45
N ALA A 135 5.83 -4.79 -17.83
CA ALA A 135 7.09 -4.22 -17.38
C ALA A 135 7.13 -4.01 -15.86
N ILE A 136 6.00 -3.58 -15.24
CA ILE A 136 5.89 -3.46 -13.78
C ILE A 136 5.93 -4.85 -13.12
N SER A 137 5.38 -5.89 -13.75
CA SER A 137 5.46 -7.27 -13.25
C SER A 137 6.90 -7.78 -13.26
N ASP A 138 7.63 -7.53 -14.34
CA ASP A 138 9.05 -7.89 -14.46
C ASP A 138 9.88 -7.16 -13.40
N PHE A 139 9.68 -5.84 -13.26
CA PHE A 139 10.28 -5.04 -12.20
C PHE A 139 9.95 -5.59 -10.79
N SER A 140 8.70 -5.99 -10.54
CA SER A 140 8.28 -6.58 -9.28
C SER A 140 9.09 -7.83 -8.92
N ALA A 141 9.33 -8.70 -9.91
CA ALA A 141 10.17 -9.89 -9.75
C ALA A 141 11.65 -9.51 -9.51
N GLU A 142 12.17 -8.56 -10.28
CA GLU A 142 13.56 -8.09 -10.20
C GLU A 142 13.90 -7.50 -8.82
N VAL A 143 13.01 -6.69 -8.26
CA VAL A 143 13.22 -6.11 -6.92
C VAL A 143 12.98 -7.09 -5.78
N GLY A 144 12.51 -8.31 -6.08
CA GLY A 144 12.28 -9.37 -5.09
C GLY A 144 10.97 -9.22 -4.33
N ALA A 145 9.97 -8.58 -4.91
CA ALA A 145 8.61 -8.54 -4.36
C ALA A 145 8.00 -9.96 -4.36
N ARG A 146 7.13 -10.23 -3.39
CA ARG A 146 6.41 -11.52 -3.31
C ARG A 146 5.31 -11.69 -4.35
N GLY A 147 4.95 -10.61 -5.03
CA GLY A 147 3.94 -10.60 -6.09
C GLY A 147 3.65 -9.20 -6.58
N HIS A 148 3.02 -9.12 -7.73
CA HIS A 148 2.44 -7.92 -8.31
C HIS A 148 0.92 -8.07 -8.28
N TYR A 149 0.24 -7.12 -7.66
CA TYR A 149 -1.22 -7.09 -7.53
C TYR A 149 -1.78 -5.94 -8.34
N ILE A 150 -2.69 -6.28 -9.23
CA ILE A 150 -3.32 -5.34 -10.15
C ILE A 150 -4.70 -5.00 -9.62
N PHE A 151 -4.99 -3.73 -9.43
CA PHE A 151 -6.27 -3.20 -9.02
C PHE A 151 -6.89 -2.40 -10.15
N PHE A 152 -8.10 -2.74 -10.54
CA PHE A 152 -8.86 -1.94 -11.49
C PHE A 152 -9.44 -0.73 -10.77
N LEU A 153 -9.36 0.44 -11.40
CA LEU A 153 -9.91 1.67 -10.83
C LEU A 153 -11.42 1.54 -10.62
N ILE A 154 -11.84 1.67 -9.38
CA ILE A 154 -13.27 1.83 -9.03
C ILE A 154 -13.45 3.31 -8.69
N PRO A 155 -14.35 4.05 -9.39
CA PRO A 155 -14.49 5.49 -9.26
C PRO A 155 -15.24 5.88 -7.97
N VAL A 156 -14.63 5.61 -6.82
CA VAL A 156 -15.10 6.01 -5.48
C VAL A 156 -14.16 7.01 -4.83
N GLY A 157 -14.63 7.80 -3.89
CA GLY A 157 -13.81 8.79 -3.21
C GLY A 157 -13.15 9.75 -4.20
N ARG A 158 -11.82 9.91 -4.10
CA ARG A 158 -11.03 10.72 -5.05
C ARG A 158 -10.94 10.12 -6.45
N GLY A 159 -11.12 8.81 -6.59
CA GLY A 159 -11.16 8.14 -7.90
C GLY A 159 -12.26 8.65 -8.83
N LYS A 160 -13.29 9.34 -8.31
CA LYS A 160 -14.33 9.99 -9.14
C LYS A 160 -13.77 11.07 -10.05
N PHE A 161 -12.66 11.72 -9.69
CA PHE A 161 -12.05 12.80 -10.48
C PHE A 161 -11.22 12.30 -11.66
N ILE A 162 -10.92 11.00 -11.69
CA ILE A 162 -10.15 10.34 -12.76
C ILE A 162 -10.98 9.20 -13.41
N ASN A 163 -12.31 9.30 -13.33
CA ASN A 163 -13.20 8.26 -13.86
C ASN A 163 -13.02 8.05 -15.38
N ASP A 164 -12.67 9.10 -16.11
CA ASP A 164 -12.43 9.03 -17.56
C ASP A 164 -11.18 8.20 -17.90
N GLU A 165 -10.30 7.96 -16.94
CA GLU A 165 -9.12 7.11 -17.07
C GLU A 165 -9.42 5.63 -16.74
N ALA A 166 -10.62 5.31 -16.27
CA ALA A 166 -11.01 3.93 -15.97
C ALA A 166 -11.09 3.10 -17.25
N LEU A 167 -10.55 1.88 -17.21
CA LEU A 167 -10.63 0.96 -18.34
C LEU A 167 -12.07 0.57 -18.65
N ALA A 168 -12.44 0.52 -19.91
CA ALA A 168 -13.69 -0.10 -20.34
C ALA A 168 -13.70 -1.59 -20.04
N VAL A 169 -14.88 -2.18 -19.87
CA VAL A 169 -15.05 -3.61 -19.50
C VAL A 169 -14.26 -4.54 -20.43
N ARG A 170 -14.30 -4.30 -21.76
CA ARG A 170 -13.55 -5.12 -22.74
C ARG A 170 -12.04 -5.01 -22.61
N GLN A 171 -11.52 -3.87 -22.16
CA GLN A 171 -10.09 -3.67 -21.91
C GLN A 171 -9.65 -4.41 -20.65
N ASN A 172 -10.50 -4.46 -19.62
CA ASN A 172 -10.25 -5.26 -18.42
C ASN A 172 -10.12 -6.76 -18.76
N GLU A 173 -11.00 -7.29 -19.65
CA GLU A 173 -10.93 -8.69 -20.08
C GLU A 173 -9.63 -9.02 -20.81
N SER A 174 -9.09 -8.08 -21.59
CA SER A 174 -7.84 -8.30 -22.35
C SER A 174 -6.59 -8.39 -21.45
N LEU A 175 -6.61 -7.77 -20.29
CA LEU A 175 -5.51 -7.82 -19.31
C LEU A 175 -5.50 -9.12 -18.48
N LEU A 176 -6.61 -9.86 -18.49
CA LEU A 176 -6.76 -11.12 -17.75
C LEU A 176 -6.40 -12.36 -18.58
N ARG A 177 -6.05 -12.20 -19.86
CA ARG A 177 -5.65 -13.26 -20.79
C ARG A 177 -4.13 -13.28 -21.00
#